data_ea9d1a57e86a5e5033c62ebcbf69ad59
#
_entry.id   ea9d1a57e86a5e5033c62ebcbf69ad59
#
_cell.length_a   1.000
_cell.length_b   1.000
_cell.length_c   1.000
_cell.angle_alpha   90.00
_cell.angle_beta   90.00
_cell.angle_gamma   90.00
#
_symmetry.space_group_name_H-M   'P 1'
#
loop_
_entity.id
_entity.type
_entity.pdbx_description
1 polymer ?
#
loop_
_entity_poly.entity_id
_entity_poly.type
_entity_poly.pdbx_seq_one_letter_code
_entity_poly.pdbx_strand_id
1 'polypeptide(L)'
;MREIDPFEIFSPANATILILGSFPATDGAEGITHEWYYSKGKNQFWRILEAIYKLELKNISSQKALFTRLGIAIGDIILSCERINNSSLDAKLINFEYNLDGIGRILHDFPIEKILFTSKFTEKHYKKAFNDLITRFPNIELITLPSPSPRYVLISKEEKLKKYREVFPQL
;
A
#
# COMPACT_ATOMS: atom_id res chain seq x y z
N MET A 1 20.98 -5.87 8.86
CA MET A 1 20.13 -7.07 9.03
C MET A 1 18.97 -7.02 8.05
N ARG A 2 18.68 -8.14 7.44
CA ARG A 2 17.57 -8.23 6.48
C ARG A 2 16.23 -8.34 7.20
N GLU A 3 15.28 -7.53 6.81
CA GLU A 3 13.91 -7.56 7.32
C GLU A 3 13.00 -8.19 6.27
N ILE A 4 11.99 -8.92 6.73
CA ILE A 4 10.99 -9.55 5.88
C ILE A 4 9.64 -8.89 6.18
N ASP A 5 8.86 -8.58 5.15
CA ASP A 5 7.50 -8.06 5.33
C ASP A 5 6.64 -9.13 6.03
N PRO A 6 6.10 -8.83 7.21
CA PRO A 6 5.28 -9.79 7.94
C PRO A 6 3.85 -9.87 7.42
N PHE A 7 3.44 -8.99 6.50
CA PHE A 7 2.05 -8.92 6.06
C PHE A 7 1.86 -9.65 4.73
N GLU A 8 0.91 -10.57 4.73
CA GLU A 8 0.48 -11.21 3.49
C GLU A 8 -0.42 -10.28 2.69
N ILE A 9 -0.41 -10.41 1.37
CA ILE A 9 -1.36 -9.69 0.51
C ILE A 9 -2.77 -10.12 0.90
N PHE A 10 -3.61 -9.15 1.22
CA PHE A 10 -5.03 -9.38 1.44
C PHE A 10 -5.78 -9.15 0.14
N SER A 11 -6.54 -10.15 -0.32
CA SER A 11 -7.33 -10.02 -1.54
C SER A 11 -8.71 -10.64 -1.33
N PRO A 12 -9.76 -9.83 -1.22
CA PRO A 12 -11.13 -10.35 -1.20
C PRO A 12 -11.49 -10.93 -2.58
N ALA A 13 -12.42 -11.88 -2.59
CA ALA A 13 -12.80 -12.61 -3.81
C ALA A 13 -13.27 -11.69 -4.96
N ASN A 14 -13.81 -10.53 -4.63
CA ASN A 14 -14.34 -9.56 -5.60
C ASN A 14 -13.35 -8.43 -5.93
N ALA A 15 -12.05 -8.60 -5.69
CA ALA A 15 -11.06 -7.54 -5.86
C ALA A 15 -10.96 -7.07 -7.31
N THR A 16 -11.06 -5.76 -7.50
CA THR A 16 -10.82 -5.08 -8.78
C THR A 16 -9.81 -3.95 -8.67
N ILE A 17 -9.43 -3.59 -7.45
CA ILE A 17 -8.44 -2.55 -7.14
C ILE A 17 -7.36 -3.17 -6.27
N LEU A 18 -6.09 -2.90 -6.59
CA LEU A 18 -4.95 -3.32 -5.77
C LEU A 18 -4.22 -2.10 -5.26
N ILE A 19 -4.12 -1.97 -3.94
CA ILE A 19 -3.30 -0.93 -3.31
C ILE A 19 -1.92 -1.51 -3.02
N LEU A 20 -0.88 -0.81 -3.44
CA LEU A 20 0.51 -1.20 -3.21
C LEU A 20 1.28 -0.13 -2.45
N GLY A 21 1.89 -0.54 -1.36
CA GLY A 21 2.89 0.22 -0.63
C GLY A 21 4.30 -0.31 -0.90
N SER A 22 5.29 0.29 -0.25
CA SER A 22 6.69 -0.13 -0.38
C SER A 22 7.05 -1.26 0.57
N PHE A 23 7.16 -0.94 1.86
CA PHE A 23 7.58 -1.85 2.92
C PHE A 23 7.10 -1.28 4.26
N PRO A 24 6.78 -2.13 5.25
CA PRO A 24 6.29 -1.63 6.54
C PRO A 24 7.26 -0.70 7.25
N ALA A 25 6.72 0.30 7.94
CA ALA A 25 7.51 1.18 8.80
C ALA A 25 8.06 0.42 10.02
N THR A 26 9.12 0.96 10.60
CA THR A 26 9.77 0.34 11.76
C THR A 26 9.61 1.19 13.01
N ASP A 27 9.70 0.57 14.17
CA ASP A 27 9.85 1.22 15.47
C ASP A 27 11.32 1.23 15.91
N GLY A 28 12.20 1.55 15.00
CA GLY A 28 13.64 1.59 15.22
C GLY A 28 14.20 0.20 15.51
N ALA A 29 14.92 0.06 16.63
CA ALA A 29 15.56 -1.20 17.02
C ALA A 29 14.54 -2.33 17.33
N GLU A 30 13.29 -1.99 17.64
CA GLU A 30 12.24 -2.98 17.92
C GLU A 30 11.69 -3.63 16.64
N GLY A 31 12.00 -3.08 15.48
CA GLY A 31 11.53 -3.59 14.21
C GLY A 31 10.09 -3.22 13.89
N ILE A 32 9.43 -4.06 13.10
CA ILE A 32 8.04 -3.86 12.69
C ILE A 32 7.13 -4.42 13.79
N THR A 33 6.42 -3.53 14.49
CA THR A 33 5.60 -3.90 15.66
C THR A 33 4.10 -3.71 15.44
N HIS A 34 3.68 -2.95 14.42
CA HIS A 34 2.26 -2.75 14.15
C HIS A 34 1.65 -4.00 13.48
N GLU A 35 0.32 -4.12 13.61
CA GLU A 35 -0.37 -5.38 13.30
C GLU A 35 -0.70 -5.57 11.82
N TRP A 36 -0.86 -4.51 11.07
CA TRP A 36 -1.28 -4.58 9.67
C TRP A 36 -0.92 -3.30 8.91
N TYR A 37 -1.22 -3.28 7.60
CA TYR A 37 -0.88 -2.16 6.70
C TYR A 37 -1.32 -0.82 7.28
N TYR A 38 -0.41 0.14 7.28
CA TYR A 38 -0.64 1.54 7.68
C TYR A 38 -1.20 1.72 9.09
N SER A 39 -1.10 0.73 9.96
CA SER A 39 -1.58 0.80 11.35
C SER A 39 -0.63 1.51 12.29
N LYS A 40 0.58 1.84 11.82
CA LYS A 40 1.58 2.45 12.70
C LYS A 40 1.25 3.91 13.01
N GLY A 41 1.07 4.18 14.31
CA GLY A 41 1.13 5.51 14.91
C GLY A 41 0.30 6.57 14.20
N LYS A 42 1.01 7.55 13.62
CA LYS A 42 0.40 8.74 13.00
C LYS A 42 0.14 8.60 11.50
N ASN A 43 0.28 7.42 10.92
CA ASN A 43 -0.03 7.22 9.51
C ASN A 43 -1.48 7.63 9.23
N GLN A 44 -1.69 8.35 8.13
CA GLN A 44 -2.97 8.98 7.82
C GLN A 44 -3.91 8.10 6.99
N PHE A 45 -3.44 6.95 6.51
CA PHE A 45 -4.18 6.13 5.54
C PHE A 45 -5.60 5.79 6.02
N TRP A 46 -5.71 5.11 7.16
CA TRP A 46 -7.02 4.69 7.66
C TRP A 46 -7.88 5.88 8.10
N ARG A 47 -7.27 6.94 8.62
CA ARG A 47 -7.99 8.18 8.99
C ARG A 47 -8.60 8.87 7.77
N ILE A 48 -7.89 8.86 6.64
CA ILE A 48 -8.43 9.38 5.38
C ILE A 48 -9.66 8.57 4.97
N LEU A 49 -9.58 7.24 5.02
CA LEU A 49 -10.71 6.38 4.65
C LEU A 49 -11.87 6.50 5.64
N GLU A 50 -11.59 6.65 6.94
CA GLU A 50 -12.62 6.96 7.92
C GLU A 50 -13.40 8.23 7.57
N ALA A 51 -12.70 9.27 7.14
CA ALA A 51 -13.33 10.52 6.75
C ALA A 51 -14.16 10.39 5.47
N ILE A 52 -13.67 9.61 4.48
CA ILE A 52 -14.39 9.40 3.22
C ILE A 52 -15.68 8.61 3.44
N TYR A 53 -15.59 7.51 4.20
CA TYR A 53 -16.71 6.56 4.33
C TYR A 53 -17.55 6.75 5.57
N LYS A 54 -17.12 7.66 6.47
CA LYS A 54 -17.79 7.92 7.75
C LYS A 54 -17.95 6.66 8.59
N LEU A 55 -16.89 5.89 8.68
CA LEU A 55 -16.81 4.63 9.40
C LEU A 55 -15.63 4.67 10.38
N GLU A 56 -15.70 3.84 11.42
CA GLU A 56 -14.54 3.60 12.28
C GLU A 56 -13.73 2.42 11.75
N LEU A 57 -12.43 2.64 11.51
CA LEU A 57 -11.51 1.66 10.94
C LEU A 57 -10.30 1.44 11.86
N LYS A 58 -10.58 1.17 13.14
CA LYS A 58 -9.54 1.12 14.19
C LYS A 58 -8.94 -0.26 14.41
N ASN A 59 -9.45 -1.29 13.74
CA ASN A 59 -8.94 -2.63 13.87
C ASN A 59 -8.92 -3.35 12.50
N ILE A 60 -8.16 -4.44 12.42
CA ILE A 60 -7.98 -5.21 11.19
C ILE A 60 -9.33 -5.71 10.64
N SER A 61 -10.20 -6.17 11.53
CA SER A 61 -11.50 -6.71 11.12
C SER A 61 -12.35 -5.67 10.37
N SER A 62 -12.45 -4.45 10.90
CA SER A 62 -13.20 -3.37 10.24
C SER A 62 -12.56 -2.93 8.93
N GLN A 63 -11.23 -2.89 8.89
CA GLN A 63 -10.45 -2.54 7.71
C GLN A 63 -10.65 -3.57 6.58
N LYS A 64 -10.54 -4.85 6.89
CA LYS A 64 -10.80 -5.93 5.94
C LYS A 64 -12.26 -5.96 5.47
N ALA A 65 -13.19 -5.70 6.36
CA ALA A 65 -14.61 -5.63 6.01
C ALA A 65 -14.89 -4.53 5.00
N LEU A 66 -14.31 -3.34 5.19
CA LEU A 66 -14.44 -2.24 4.23
C LEU A 66 -13.86 -2.64 2.87
N PHE A 67 -12.65 -3.18 2.86
CA PHE A 67 -11.97 -3.56 1.61
C PHE A 67 -12.71 -4.68 0.88
N THR A 68 -13.32 -5.59 1.60
CA THR A 68 -14.18 -6.62 0.99
C THR A 68 -15.41 -5.99 0.32
N ARG A 69 -16.04 -5.03 0.98
CA ARG A 69 -17.19 -4.31 0.40
C ARG A 69 -16.80 -3.51 -0.85
N LEU A 70 -15.59 -2.91 -0.85
CA LEU A 70 -15.13 -2.09 -1.95
C LEU A 70 -14.42 -2.86 -3.07
N GLY A 71 -14.12 -4.13 -2.86
CA GLY A 71 -13.35 -4.92 -3.82
C GLY A 71 -11.89 -4.49 -3.91
N ILE A 72 -11.25 -4.22 -2.76
CA ILE A 72 -9.87 -3.72 -2.69
C ILE A 72 -8.96 -4.78 -2.08
N ALA A 73 -7.89 -5.11 -2.82
CA ALA A 73 -6.75 -5.87 -2.33
C ALA A 73 -5.64 -4.90 -1.88
N ILE A 74 -4.78 -5.36 -0.97
CA ILE A 74 -3.66 -4.55 -0.47
C ILE A 74 -2.43 -5.41 -0.24
N GLY A 75 -1.27 -4.86 -0.60
CA GLY A 75 0.03 -5.49 -0.39
C GLY A 75 1.16 -4.48 -0.48
N ASP A 76 2.38 -4.97 -0.31
CA ASP A 76 3.61 -4.21 -0.49
C ASP A 76 4.44 -4.81 -1.63
N ILE A 77 5.19 -3.98 -2.32
CA ILE A 77 6.02 -4.43 -3.46
C ILE A 77 7.33 -5.09 -3.02
N ILE A 78 7.81 -4.78 -1.82
CA ILE A 78 9.09 -5.30 -1.29
C ILE A 78 8.80 -6.45 -0.33
N LEU A 79 9.31 -7.63 -0.66
CA LEU A 79 9.18 -8.82 0.19
C LEU A 79 10.18 -8.80 1.33
N SER A 80 11.42 -8.41 1.04
CA SER A 80 12.47 -8.24 2.05
C SER A 80 13.48 -7.19 1.61
N CYS A 81 14.15 -6.58 2.57
CA CYS A 81 15.18 -5.57 2.32
C CYS A 81 16.03 -5.34 3.56
N GLU A 82 17.01 -4.48 3.43
CA GLU A 82 17.80 -3.98 4.55
C GLU A 82 17.47 -2.51 4.77
N ARG A 83 17.64 -2.07 6.01
CA ARG A 83 17.28 -0.71 6.42
C ARG A 83 18.48 -0.01 7.03
N ILE A 84 18.74 1.20 6.56
CA ILE A 84 19.86 2.02 7.07
C ILE A 84 19.41 2.74 8.34
N ASN A 85 20.17 2.58 9.43
CA ASN A 85 19.98 3.27 10.70
C ASN A 85 18.56 3.12 11.30
N ASN A 86 17.91 1.97 11.08
CA ASN A 86 16.56 1.69 11.59
C ASN A 86 15.54 2.79 11.24
N SER A 87 15.70 3.45 10.10
CA SER A 87 14.83 4.54 9.66
C SER A 87 13.56 4.03 9.00
N SER A 88 12.42 4.67 9.26
CA SER A 88 11.16 4.40 8.57
C SER A 88 11.05 5.06 7.18
N LEU A 89 12.07 5.82 6.76
CA LEU A 89 12.06 6.46 5.44
C LEU A 89 12.32 5.45 4.33
N ASP A 90 11.51 5.46 3.29
CA ASP A 90 11.70 4.60 2.11
C ASP A 90 13.09 4.78 1.48
N ALA A 91 13.61 6.01 1.48
CA ALA A 91 14.94 6.32 0.96
C ALA A 91 16.09 5.61 1.70
N LYS A 92 15.82 5.05 2.87
CA LYS A 92 16.77 4.29 3.68
C LYS A 92 16.65 2.77 3.50
N LEU A 93 15.77 2.32 2.62
CA LEU A 93 15.64 0.91 2.26
C LEU A 93 16.62 0.59 1.14
N ILE A 94 17.31 -0.54 1.27
CA ILE A 94 18.30 -1.00 0.30
C ILE A 94 18.23 -2.53 0.14
N ASN A 95 18.88 -3.06 -0.88
CA ASN A 95 19.01 -4.51 -1.14
C ASN A 95 17.65 -5.22 -1.19
N PHE A 96 16.79 -4.75 -2.11
CA PHE A 96 15.42 -5.20 -2.23
C PHE A 96 15.28 -6.59 -2.83
N GLU A 97 14.39 -7.38 -2.24
CA GLU A 97 13.76 -8.52 -2.88
C GLU A 97 12.29 -8.17 -3.10
N TYR A 98 11.88 -8.08 -4.37
CA TYR A 98 10.51 -7.68 -4.69
C TYR A 98 9.56 -8.87 -4.69
N ASN A 99 8.30 -8.62 -4.30
CA ASN A 99 7.25 -9.63 -4.27
C ASN A 99 6.64 -9.86 -5.67
N LEU A 100 7.47 -10.28 -6.61
CA LEU A 100 7.06 -10.50 -8.00
C LEU A 100 6.01 -11.60 -8.12
N ASP A 101 6.23 -12.73 -7.46
CA ASP A 101 5.32 -13.88 -7.53
C ASP A 101 3.98 -13.60 -6.88
N GLY A 102 3.98 -13.00 -5.70
CA GLY A 102 2.75 -12.69 -4.97
C GLY A 102 1.87 -11.70 -5.71
N ILE A 103 2.44 -10.60 -6.20
CA ILE A 103 1.70 -9.60 -6.97
C ILE A 103 1.29 -10.16 -8.32
N GLY A 104 2.16 -10.92 -8.98
CA GLY A 104 1.84 -11.56 -10.24
C GLY A 104 0.63 -12.49 -10.14
N ARG A 105 0.52 -13.25 -9.05
CA ARG A 105 -0.65 -14.10 -8.78
C ARG A 105 -1.94 -13.30 -8.62
N ILE A 106 -1.88 -12.18 -7.91
CA ILE A 106 -3.06 -11.32 -7.74
C ILE A 106 -3.55 -10.82 -9.09
N LEU A 107 -2.65 -10.33 -9.94
CA LEU A 107 -3.03 -9.84 -11.27
C LEU A 107 -3.53 -10.94 -12.19
N HIS A 108 -3.05 -12.17 -12.02
CA HIS A 108 -3.52 -13.32 -12.78
C HIS A 108 -4.90 -13.82 -12.31
N ASP A 109 -5.10 -13.90 -10.98
CA ASP A 109 -6.25 -14.57 -10.38
C ASP A 109 -7.46 -13.65 -10.20
N PHE A 110 -7.27 -12.33 -10.18
CA PHE A 110 -8.34 -11.36 -9.92
C PHE A 110 -8.44 -10.35 -11.07
N PRO A 111 -9.67 -9.88 -11.39
CA PRO A 111 -9.87 -8.92 -12.47
C PRO A 111 -9.48 -7.48 -12.03
N ILE A 112 -8.22 -7.28 -11.70
CA ILE A 112 -7.72 -5.97 -11.26
C ILE A 112 -7.79 -4.98 -12.41
N GLU A 113 -8.46 -3.86 -12.18
CA GLU A 113 -8.62 -2.77 -13.13
C GLU A 113 -7.71 -1.59 -12.83
N LYS A 114 -7.37 -1.41 -11.56
CA LYS A 114 -6.54 -0.29 -11.09
C LYS A 114 -5.54 -0.75 -10.06
N ILE A 115 -4.33 -0.20 -10.13
CA ILE A 115 -3.32 -0.29 -9.07
C ILE A 115 -3.10 1.11 -8.51
N LEU A 116 -3.25 1.25 -7.20
CA LEU A 116 -3.06 2.52 -6.49
C LEU A 116 -1.75 2.43 -5.70
N PHE A 117 -0.78 3.25 -6.09
CA PHE A 117 0.48 3.35 -5.33
C PHE A 117 0.32 4.38 -4.23
N THR A 118 0.75 4.06 -3.01
CA THR A 118 0.63 4.95 -1.86
C THR A 118 1.76 5.98 -1.78
N SER A 119 2.72 5.93 -2.70
CA SER A 119 3.80 6.92 -2.79
C SER A 119 4.44 6.91 -4.17
N LYS A 120 5.17 7.99 -4.48
CA LYS A 120 5.98 8.07 -5.70
C LYS A 120 7.14 7.07 -5.68
N PHE A 121 7.67 6.76 -4.51
CA PHE A 121 8.71 5.74 -4.35
C PHE A 121 8.19 4.38 -4.83
N THR A 122 7.01 3.99 -4.36
CA THR A 122 6.39 2.71 -4.77
C THR A 122 6.12 2.67 -6.27
N GLU A 123 5.56 3.73 -6.81
CA GLU A 123 5.32 3.83 -8.26
C GLU A 123 6.59 3.64 -9.07
N LYS A 124 7.65 4.36 -8.71
CA LYS A 124 8.94 4.30 -9.40
C LYS A 124 9.53 2.89 -9.38
N HIS A 125 9.55 2.26 -8.23
CA HIS A 125 10.10 0.91 -8.07
C HIS A 125 9.24 -0.13 -8.78
N TYR A 126 7.93 0.00 -8.74
CA TYR A 126 7.03 -0.89 -9.47
C TYR A 126 7.26 -0.81 -10.97
N LYS A 127 7.29 0.37 -11.53
CA LYS A 127 7.51 0.57 -12.97
C LYS A 127 8.84 0.01 -13.45
N LYS A 128 9.86 0.02 -12.58
CA LYS A 128 11.18 -0.51 -12.90
C LYS A 128 11.25 -2.03 -12.74
N ALA A 129 10.82 -2.55 -11.59
CA ALA A 129 11.02 -3.95 -11.22
C ALA A 129 9.91 -4.88 -11.72
N PHE A 130 8.69 -4.36 -11.92
CA PHE A 130 7.52 -5.14 -12.33
C PHE A 130 7.12 -4.86 -13.78
N ASN A 131 8.08 -4.48 -14.61
CA ASN A 131 7.84 -4.13 -16.01
C ASN A 131 7.16 -5.27 -16.81
N ASP A 132 7.52 -6.52 -16.53
CA ASP A 132 6.87 -7.68 -17.14
C ASP A 132 5.38 -7.72 -16.86
N LEU A 133 4.97 -7.42 -15.63
CA LEU A 133 3.55 -7.40 -15.26
C LEU A 133 2.81 -6.25 -15.95
N ILE A 134 3.45 -5.09 -16.07
CA ILE A 134 2.86 -3.95 -16.78
C ILE A 134 2.62 -4.33 -18.26
N THR A 135 3.57 -5.02 -18.88
CA THR A 135 3.46 -5.47 -20.27
C THR A 135 2.38 -6.54 -20.45
N ARG A 136 2.29 -7.48 -19.50
CA ARG A 136 1.30 -8.58 -19.58
C ARG A 136 -0.12 -8.12 -19.26
N PHE A 137 -0.28 -7.05 -18.48
CA PHE A 137 -1.58 -6.50 -18.06
C PHE A 137 -1.68 -5.02 -18.46
N PRO A 138 -1.67 -4.70 -19.77
CA PRO A 138 -1.55 -3.32 -20.23
C PRO A 138 -2.81 -2.46 -19.98
N ASN A 139 -3.94 -3.09 -19.68
CA ASN A 139 -5.20 -2.38 -19.46
C ASN A 139 -5.41 -1.95 -18.01
N ILE A 140 -4.51 -2.33 -17.10
CA ILE A 140 -4.60 -1.90 -15.70
C ILE A 140 -4.16 -0.44 -15.60
N GLU A 141 -5.02 0.41 -15.04
CA GLU A 141 -4.70 1.80 -14.78
C GLU A 141 -3.79 1.93 -13.56
N LEU A 142 -2.70 2.68 -13.70
CA LEU A 142 -1.74 2.91 -12.63
C LEU A 142 -1.93 4.33 -12.10
N ILE A 143 -2.27 4.47 -10.81
CA ILE A 143 -2.56 5.76 -10.19
C ILE A 143 -1.69 5.90 -8.94
N THR A 144 -1.05 7.05 -8.77
CA THR A 144 -0.27 7.34 -7.56
C THR A 144 -1.03 8.28 -6.65
N LEU A 145 -1.29 7.80 -5.44
CA LEU A 145 -1.88 8.61 -4.38
C LEU A 145 -0.81 9.41 -3.67
N PRO A 146 -1.15 10.57 -3.07
CA PRO A 146 -0.21 11.24 -2.17
C PRO A 146 0.07 10.35 -0.96
N SER A 147 1.32 10.34 -0.50
CA SER A 147 1.72 9.50 0.62
C SER A 147 0.88 9.78 1.88
N PRO A 148 0.39 8.72 2.55
CA PRO A 148 -0.33 8.88 3.82
C PRO A 148 0.61 9.08 5.01
N SER A 149 1.92 9.13 4.79
CA SER A 149 2.89 9.43 5.82
C SER A 149 2.70 10.85 6.36
N PRO A 150 2.76 11.06 7.69
CA PRO A 150 2.72 12.40 8.26
C PRO A 150 3.93 13.25 7.87
N ARG A 151 5.00 12.63 7.37
CA ARG A 151 6.20 13.33 6.86
C ARG A 151 6.00 13.93 5.47
N TYR A 152 5.00 13.45 4.72
CA TYR A 152 4.68 13.99 3.41
C TYR A 152 3.79 15.21 3.58
N VAL A 153 4.38 16.39 3.53
CA VAL A 153 3.73 17.66 3.83
C VAL A 153 3.65 18.62 2.64
N LEU A 154 3.96 18.13 1.44
CA LEU A 154 3.87 18.93 0.20
C LEU A 154 2.43 19.36 -0.10
N ILE A 155 1.46 18.60 0.36
CA ILE A 155 0.04 18.94 0.28
C ILE A 155 -0.62 18.75 1.65
N SER A 156 -1.71 19.47 1.89
CA SER A 156 -2.44 19.41 3.16
C SER A 156 -3.18 18.09 3.33
N LYS A 157 -3.64 17.82 4.55
CA LYS A 157 -4.50 16.66 4.84
C LYS A 157 -5.80 16.71 4.04
N GLU A 158 -6.39 17.90 3.88
CA GLU A 158 -7.61 18.12 3.10
C GLU A 158 -7.40 17.81 1.63
N GLU A 159 -6.26 18.17 1.07
CA GLU A 159 -5.91 17.85 -0.31
C GLU A 159 -5.66 16.34 -0.50
N LYS A 160 -5.02 15.69 0.46
CA LYS A 160 -4.87 14.21 0.45
C LYS A 160 -6.24 13.54 0.45
N LEU A 161 -7.13 13.97 1.34
CA LEU A 161 -8.49 13.46 1.42
C LEU A 161 -9.24 13.60 0.10
N LYS A 162 -9.14 14.76 -0.52
CA LYS A 162 -9.77 15.03 -1.81
C LYS A 162 -9.27 14.07 -2.90
N LYS A 163 -7.96 13.89 -2.99
CA LYS A 163 -7.35 13.00 -3.99
C LYS A 163 -7.72 11.53 -3.78
N TYR A 164 -7.76 11.07 -2.54
CA TYR A 164 -8.22 9.73 -2.22
C TYR A 164 -9.69 9.54 -2.59
N ARG A 165 -10.54 10.52 -2.27
CA ARG A 165 -11.97 10.48 -2.58
C ARG A 165 -12.24 10.38 -4.08
N GLU A 166 -11.44 11.05 -4.90
CA GLU A 166 -11.56 11.01 -6.36
C GLU A 166 -11.30 9.62 -6.94
N VAL A 167 -10.51 8.81 -6.27
CA VAL A 167 -10.02 7.52 -6.78
C VAL A 167 -10.72 6.33 -6.14
N PHE A 168 -11.04 6.41 -4.84
CA PHE A 168 -11.68 5.32 -4.12
C PHE A 168 -13.15 5.18 -4.52
N PRO A 169 -13.65 3.93 -4.66
CA PRO A 169 -15.05 3.71 -5.05
C PRO A 169 -16.02 4.17 -3.98
N GLN A 170 -17.24 4.43 -4.39
CA GLN A 170 -18.34 4.72 -3.46
C GLN A 170 -18.87 3.41 -2.87
N LEU A 171 -19.37 3.49 -1.62
CA LEU A 171 -20.07 2.38 -0.98
C LEU A 171 -21.44 2.16 -1.59
#